data_1ca28460cac66e1919d5f8e0a2cb50f0
#
_entry.id   1ca28460cac66e1919d5f8e0a2cb50f0
#
_cell.length_a   1.000
_cell.length_b   1.000
_cell.length_c   1.000
_cell.angle_alpha   90.00
_cell.angle_beta   90.00
_cell.angle_gamma   90.00
#
_symmetry.space_group_name_H-M   'P 1'
#
loop_
_entity.id
_entity.type
_entity.pdbx_description
1 polymer ?
#
loop_
_entity_poly.entity_id
_entity_poly.type
_entity_poly.pdbx_seq_one_letter_code
_entity_poly.pdbx_strand_id
1 'polypeptide(L)'
;MTEFAGWFATQASSLDPGAAVSHWGYAAVFALVILGNAGVPVPEETVLVVAGFLVWRGQMRLDLVLAVGIVSAVLGDNLGYWAGRRFGRGALVRHAHWILGHPERLGAMQRFVKRRGALAVFVARFVPGLRFTAGPLAGALGLGAWPFLAGNVLGAAVYVPTMVFAGWGLGYSFGDYVDPLRRIVGNVEHAALWFVVAAAAALLGWRVIQAARGRRP
;
A
#
# COMPACT_ATOMS: atom_id res chain seq x y z
N MET A 1 9.76 42.77 5.08
CA MET A 1 9.02 41.54 5.51
C MET A 1 7.67 41.39 4.81
N THR A 2 7.07 42.42 4.28
CA THR A 2 5.77 42.40 3.57
C THR A 2 5.83 41.81 2.16
N GLU A 3 6.95 41.91 1.44
CA GLU A 3 7.10 41.34 0.08
C GLU A 3 7.22 39.81 0.08
N PHE A 4 7.85 39.25 1.10
CA PHE A 4 7.99 37.77 1.21
C PHE A 4 6.62 37.11 1.48
N ALA A 5 5.78 37.73 2.30
CA ALA A 5 4.43 37.24 2.56
C ALA A 5 3.52 37.35 1.31
N GLY A 6 3.70 38.42 0.50
CA GLY A 6 3.00 38.59 -0.77
C GLY A 6 3.37 37.53 -1.80
N TRP A 7 4.64 37.16 -1.91
CA TRP A 7 5.10 36.12 -2.82
C TRP A 7 4.53 34.72 -2.45
N PHE A 8 4.50 34.37 -1.17
CA PHE A 8 3.87 33.11 -0.70
C PHE A 8 2.35 33.10 -0.92
N ALA A 9 1.68 34.24 -0.71
CA ALA A 9 0.25 34.34 -0.94
C ALA A 9 -0.11 34.20 -2.44
N THR A 10 0.72 34.76 -3.33
CA THR A 10 0.53 34.64 -4.79
C THR A 10 0.84 33.25 -5.31
N GLN A 11 1.84 32.55 -4.75
CA GLN A 11 2.14 31.15 -5.06
C GLN A 11 1.03 30.22 -4.54
N ALA A 12 0.49 30.48 -3.35
CA ALA A 12 -0.60 29.69 -2.78
C ALA A 12 -1.93 29.85 -3.54
N SER A 13 -2.17 31.02 -4.13
CA SER A 13 -3.38 31.28 -4.94
C SER A 13 -3.28 30.76 -6.38
N SER A 14 -2.06 30.46 -6.88
CA SER A 14 -1.84 29.87 -8.19
C SER A 14 -1.88 28.34 -8.19
N LEU A 15 -1.94 27.70 -7.02
CA LEU A 15 -2.21 26.28 -6.89
C LEU A 15 -3.72 26.09 -7.09
N ASP A 16 -4.14 25.83 -8.33
CA ASP A 16 -5.48 25.32 -8.60
C ASP A 16 -5.69 24.06 -7.74
N PRO A 17 -6.64 24.09 -6.77
CA PRO A 17 -6.87 22.92 -5.90
C PRO A 17 -7.12 21.64 -6.70
N GLY A 18 -7.72 21.75 -7.91
CA GLY A 18 -7.92 20.65 -8.83
C GLY A 18 -6.60 20.11 -9.39
N ALA A 19 -5.68 20.99 -9.76
CA ALA A 19 -4.36 20.58 -10.27
C ALA A 19 -3.49 19.98 -9.16
N ALA A 20 -3.56 20.51 -7.95
CA ALA A 20 -2.86 19.96 -6.79
C ALA A 20 -3.37 18.55 -6.43
N VAL A 21 -4.69 18.34 -6.37
CA VAL A 21 -5.31 17.04 -6.11
C VAL A 21 -4.94 16.04 -7.21
N SER A 22 -4.88 16.45 -8.50
CA SER A 22 -4.54 15.54 -9.58
C SER A 22 -3.08 15.07 -9.53
N HIS A 23 -2.12 15.94 -9.27
CA HIS A 23 -0.69 15.56 -9.23
C HIS A 23 -0.30 14.85 -7.94
N TRP A 24 -0.65 15.40 -6.79
CA TRP A 24 -0.35 14.82 -5.48
C TRP A 24 -1.19 13.58 -5.18
N GLY A 25 -2.42 13.52 -5.70
CA GLY A 25 -3.30 12.37 -5.55
C GLY A 25 -2.72 11.09 -6.14
N TYR A 26 -2.16 11.13 -7.37
CA TYR A 26 -1.49 9.97 -7.97
C TYR A 26 -0.22 9.58 -7.22
N ALA A 27 0.57 10.55 -6.77
CA ALA A 27 1.76 10.29 -5.97
C ALA A 27 1.40 9.67 -4.61
N ALA A 28 0.32 10.14 -3.97
CA ALA A 28 -0.19 9.57 -2.73
C ALA A 28 -0.68 8.12 -2.93
N VAL A 29 -1.47 7.85 -3.98
CA VAL A 29 -1.90 6.49 -4.33
C VAL A 29 -0.68 5.60 -4.56
N PHE A 30 0.31 6.05 -5.35
CA PHE A 30 1.52 5.31 -5.62
C PHE A 30 2.29 4.96 -4.33
N ALA A 31 2.56 5.97 -3.49
CA ALA A 31 3.34 5.79 -2.27
C ALA A 31 2.63 4.90 -1.25
N LEU A 32 1.34 5.15 -1.00
CA LEU A 32 0.58 4.40 0.00
C LEU A 32 0.34 2.95 -0.43
N VAL A 33 0.05 2.71 -1.71
CA VAL A 33 -0.12 1.35 -2.24
C VAL A 33 1.20 0.58 -2.24
N ILE A 34 2.33 1.19 -2.62
CA ILE A 34 3.65 0.55 -2.52
C ILE A 34 3.96 0.17 -1.07
N LEU A 35 3.77 1.09 -0.13
CA LEU A 35 4.06 0.84 1.29
C LEU A 35 3.19 -0.28 1.84
N GLY A 36 1.89 -0.26 1.54
CA GLY A 36 0.96 -1.32 1.94
C GLY A 36 1.39 -2.70 1.45
N ASN A 37 1.77 -2.80 0.19
CA ASN A 37 2.21 -4.08 -0.41
C ASN A 37 3.66 -4.46 -0.06
N ALA A 38 4.49 -3.53 0.36
CA ALA A 38 5.83 -3.83 0.86
C ALA A 38 5.84 -4.45 2.26
N GLY A 39 4.68 -4.57 2.92
CA GLY A 39 4.52 -5.18 4.24
C GLY A 39 4.27 -4.18 5.38
N VAL A 40 4.04 -2.91 5.07
CA VAL A 40 3.59 -1.92 6.05
C VAL A 40 2.06 -2.00 6.15
N PRO A 41 1.45 -2.03 7.36
CA PRO A 41 0.00 -2.12 7.51
C PRO A 41 -0.68 -0.78 7.16
N VAL A 42 -0.72 -0.46 5.87
CA VAL A 42 -1.44 0.69 5.32
C VAL A 42 -2.77 0.18 4.75
N PRO A 43 -3.90 0.81 5.03
CA PRO A 43 -5.21 0.42 4.48
C PRO A 43 -5.32 0.83 3.00
N GLU A 44 -4.62 0.11 2.12
CA GLU A 44 -4.58 0.42 0.69
C GLU A 44 -5.94 0.30 0.01
N GLU A 45 -6.87 -0.52 0.58
CA GLU A 45 -8.24 -0.61 0.11
C GLU A 45 -8.93 0.75 0.17
N THR A 46 -8.79 1.40 1.32
CA THR A 46 -9.34 2.74 1.50
C THR A 46 -8.75 3.72 0.48
N VAL A 47 -7.45 3.64 0.23
CA VAL A 47 -6.77 4.49 -0.76
C VAL A 47 -7.34 4.26 -2.15
N LEU A 48 -7.49 3.01 -2.59
CA LEU A 48 -8.03 2.66 -3.91
C LEU A 48 -9.51 3.00 -4.05
N VAL A 49 -10.30 2.78 -3.00
CA VAL A 49 -11.73 3.16 -2.97
C VAL A 49 -11.89 4.68 -3.03
N VAL A 50 -11.09 5.43 -2.29
CA VAL A 50 -11.09 6.90 -2.35
C VAL A 50 -10.66 7.39 -3.73
N ALA A 51 -9.62 6.80 -4.33
CA ALA A 51 -9.20 7.13 -5.68
C ALA A 51 -10.31 6.87 -6.71
N GLY A 52 -11.05 5.76 -6.59
CA GLY A 52 -12.22 5.45 -7.42
C GLY A 52 -13.35 6.47 -7.25
N PHE A 53 -13.60 6.92 -6.02
CA PHE A 53 -14.55 7.99 -5.74
C PHE A 53 -14.13 9.33 -6.37
N LEU A 54 -12.83 9.66 -6.32
CA LEU A 54 -12.28 10.87 -6.97
C LEU A 54 -12.36 10.79 -8.50
N VAL A 55 -12.25 9.59 -9.08
CA VAL A 55 -12.52 9.35 -10.50
C VAL A 55 -13.97 9.64 -10.83
N TRP A 56 -14.95 9.16 -10.03
CA TRP A 56 -16.36 9.48 -10.22
C TRP A 56 -16.64 10.99 -10.17
N ARG A 57 -15.93 11.71 -9.30
CA ARG A 57 -16.01 13.18 -9.22
C ARG A 57 -15.36 13.93 -10.38
N GLY A 58 -14.70 13.23 -11.31
CA GLY A 58 -13.93 13.86 -12.39
C GLY A 58 -12.63 14.53 -11.96
N GLN A 59 -12.18 14.32 -10.70
CA GLN A 59 -10.95 14.89 -10.17
C GLN A 59 -9.71 14.04 -10.53
N MET A 60 -9.90 12.76 -10.84
CA MET A 60 -8.85 11.84 -11.29
C MET A 60 -9.29 11.09 -12.54
N ARG A 61 -8.33 10.68 -13.38
CA ARG A 61 -8.58 9.88 -14.56
C ARG A 61 -8.51 8.40 -14.20
N LEU A 62 -9.49 7.62 -14.66
CA LEU A 62 -9.60 6.19 -14.38
C LEU A 62 -8.39 5.40 -14.88
N ASP A 63 -7.98 5.66 -16.12
CA ASP A 63 -6.84 4.98 -16.74
C ASP A 63 -5.55 5.15 -15.95
N LEU A 64 -5.28 6.38 -15.48
CA LEU A 64 -4.10 6.68 -14.65
C LEU A 64 -4.18 6.07 -13.26
N VAL A 65 -5.36 6.13 -12.61
CA VAL A 65 -5.56 5.50 -11.29
C VAL A 65 -5.34 3.98 -11.37
N LEU A 66 -5.89 3.33 -12.40
CA LEU A 66 -5.69 1.90 -12.60
C LEU A 66 -4.22 1.56 -12.90
N ALA A 67 -3.57 2.31 -13.80
CA ALA A 67 -2.16 2.09 -14.11
C ALA A 67 -1.25 2.29 -12.89
N VAL A 68 -1.39 3.41 -12.19
CA VAL A 68 -0.62 3.72 -10.99
C VAL A 68 -0.89 2.69 -9.89
N GLY A 69 -2.16 2.34 -9.65
CA GLY A 69 -2.54 1.35 -8.64
C GLY A 69 -1.96 -0.04 -8.93
N ILE A 70 -2.05 -0.52 -10.17
CA ILE A 70 -1.52 -1.84 -10.56
C ILE A 70 0.01 -1.84 -10.46
N VAL A 71 0.68 -0.83 -11.02
CA VAL A 71 2.15 -0.74 -11.00
C VAL A 71 2.68 -0.65 -9.57
N SER A 72 2.10 0.22 -8.74
CA SER A 72 2.52 0.36 -7.34
C SER A 72 2.28 -0.91 -6.53
N ALA A 73 1.15 -1.59 -6.73
CA ALA A 73 0.85 -2.84 -6.07
C ALA A 73 1.85 -3.94 -6.45
N VAL A 74 2.12 -4.10 -7.76
CA VAL A 74 3.11 -5.07 -8.25
C VAL A 74 4.50 -4.76 -7.71
N LEU A 75 4.93 -3.50 -7.74
CA LEU A 75 6.24 -3.10 -7.23
C LEU A 75 6.37 -3.31 -5.72
N GLY A 76 5.36 -2.92 -4.94
CA GLY A 76 5.35 -3.10 -3.49
C GLY A 76 5.47 -4.56 -3.08
N ASP A 77 4.66 -5.44 -3.66
CA ASP A 77 4.75 -6.88 -3.41
C ASP A 77 6.10 -7.48 -3.84
N ASN A 78 6.68 -7.00 -4.95
CA ASN A 78 8.02 -7.45 -5.36
C ASN A 78 9.09 -7.01 -4.36
N LEU A 79 9.02 -5.80 -3.83
CA LEU A 79 9.92 -5.35 -2.76
C LEU A 79 9.78 -6.24 -1.53
N GLY A 80 8.55 -6.53 -1.11
CA GLY A 80 8.25 -7.46 -0.02
C GLY A 80 8.79 -8.87 -0.29
N TYR A 81 8.60 -9.40 -1.51
CA TYR A 81 9.11 -10.70 -1.92
C TYR A 81 10.64 -10.79 -1.84
N TRP A 82 11.36 -9.82 -2.39
CA TRP A 82 12.82 -9.82 -2.35
C TRP A 82 13.36 -9.61 -0.93
N ALA A 83 12.71 -8.78 -0.12
CA ALA A 83 13.04 -8.64 1.30
C ALA A 83 12.83 -9.95 2.04
N GLY A 84 11.70 -10.63 1.81
CA GLY A 84 11.42 -11.95 2.37
C GLY A 84 12.42 -13.02 1.92
N ARG A 85 12.80 -13.02 0.64
CA ARG A 85 13.77 -13.97 0.08
C ARG A 85 15.16 -13.79 0.66
N ARG A 86 15.58 -12.53 0.91
CA ARG A 86 16.93 -12.22 1.40
C ARG A 86 17.05 -12.35 2.92
N PHE A 87 16.04 -11.90 3.65
CA PHE A 87 16.10 -11.77 5.11
C PHE A 87 15.09 -12.63 5.85
N GLY A 88 14.05 -13.10 5.15
CA GLY A 88 12.85 -13.64 5.77
C GLY A 88 12.97 -15.07 6.29
N ARG A 89 13.89 -15.88 5.77
CA ARG A 89 13.97 -17.30 6.16
C ARG A 89 14.35 -17.46 7.64
N GLY A 90 15.32 -16.70 8.11
CA GLY A 90 15.71 -16.68 9.53
C GLY A 90 14.66 -15.99 10.42
N ALA A 91 14.06 -14.91 9.92
CA ALA A 91 13.00 -14.20 10.62
C ALA A 91 11.72 -15.05 10.69
N LEU A 92 11.35 -15.74 9.61
CA LEU A 92 10.19 -16.61 9.55
C LEU A 92 10.29 -17.78 10.53
N VAL A 93 11.45 -18.44 10.58
CA VAL A 93 11.70 -19.55 11.55
C VAL A 93 11.64 -19.02 12.99
N ARG A 94 12.21 -17.84 13.23
CA ARG A 94 12.26 -17.22 14.56
C ARG A 94 10.90 -16.72 15.04
N HIS A 95 10.06 -16.25 14.12
CA HIS A 95 8.75 -15.67 14.42
C HIS A 95 7.57 -16.51 13.90
N ALA A 96 7.82 -17.75 13.44
CA ALA A 96 6.80 -18.66 12.93
C ALA A 96 5.66 -18.89 13.94
N HIS A 97 5.98 -18.93 15.22
CA HIS A 97 5.02 -19.03 16.32
C HIS A 97 4.05 -17.82 16.36
N TRP A 98 4.56 -16.61 16.10
CA TRP A 98 3.74 -15.38 16.09
C TRP A 98 2.89 -15.24 14.82
N ILE A 99 3.41 -15.64 13.67
CA ILE A 99 2.77 -15.45 12.36
C ILE A 99 1.76 -16.58 12.07
N LEU A 100 2.06 -17.81 12.49
CA LEU A 100 1.31 -19.00 12.11
C LEU A 100 0.62 -19.69 13.30
N GLY A 101 0.84 -19.21 14.53
CA GLY A 101 0.34 -19.83 15.75
C GLY A 101 0.97 -21.18 16.10
N HIS A 102 1.33 -21.97 15.07
CA HIS A 102 1.94 -23.31 15.21
C HIS A 102 3.06 -23.52 14.21
N PRO A 103 4.31 -23.81 14.63
CA PRO A 103 5.46 -24.04 13.74
C PRO A 103 5.26 -25.20 12.77
N GLU A 104 4.44 -26.19 13.12
CA GLU A 104 4.10 -27.36 12.29
C GLU A 104 3.36 -26.95 10.99
N ARG A 105 2.62 -25.86 11.02
CA ARG A 105 1.92 -25.31 9.84
C ARG A 105 2.85 -24.74 8.79
N LEU A 106 4.08 -24.38 9.17
CA LEU A 106 5.07 -23.82 8.24
C LEU A 106 5.39 -24.79 7.10
N GLY A 107 5.57 -26.07 7.40
CA GLY A 107 5.83 -27.10 6.38
C GLY A 107 4.65 -27.32 5.45
N ALA A 108 3.43 -27.30 5.97
CA ALA A 108 2.21 -27.43 5.17
C ALA A 108 2.04 -26.19 4.25
N MET A 109 2.26 -25.00 4.77
CA MET A 109 2.19 -23.74 4.01
C MET A 109 3.26 -23.68 2.92
N GLN A 110 4.49 -24.12 3.21
CA GLN A 110 5.55 -24.19 2.24
C GLN A 110 5.21 -25.17 1.09
N ARG A 111 4.65 -26.33 1.41
CA ARG A 111 4.18 -27.30 0.40
C ARG A 111 3.04 -26.73 -0.43
N PHE A 112 2.07 -26.04 0.20
CA PHE A 112 0.97 -25.40 -0.50
C PHE A 112 1.45 -24.33 -1.48
N VAL A 113 2.31 -23.41 -1.00
CA VAL A 113 2.87 -22.34 -1.83
C VAL A 113 3.70 -22.91 -2.98
N LYS A 114 4.53 -23.93 -2.74
CA LYS A 114 5.30 -24.59 -3.80
C LYS A 114 4.42 -25.34 -4.81
N ARG A 115 3.31 -25.95 -4.37
CA ARG A 115 2.40 -26.69 -5.28
C ARG A 115 1.51 -25.77 -6.10
N ARG A 116 0.98 -24.70 -5.50
CA ARG A 116 0.01 -23.80 -6.13
C ARG A 116 0.66 -22.57 -6.76
N GLY A 117 1.90 -22.26 -6.41
CA GLY A 117 2.71 -21.20 -7.04
C GLY A 117 1.95 -19.88 -7.22
N ALA A 118 1.75 -19.50 -8.48
CA ALA A 118 1.05 -18.27 -8.86
C ALA A 118 -0.37 -18.16 -8.29
N LEU A 119 -1.12 -19.28 -8.23
CA LEU A 119 -2.48 -19.31 -7.71
C LEU A 119 -2.51 -18.98 -6.21
N ALA A 120 -1.54 -19.46 -5.44
CA ALA A 120 -1.47 -19.15 -4.01
C ALA A 120 -1.25 -17.66 -3.77
N VAL A 121 -0.38 -17.02 -4.57
CA VAL A 121 -0.13 -15.56 -4.51
C VAL A 121 -1.39 -14.80 -4.92
N PHE A 122 -2.02 -15.17 -6.01
CA PHE A 122 -3.26 -14.57 -6.48
C PHE A 122 -4.35 -14.60 -5.40
N VAL A 123 -4.65 -15.77 -4.85
CA VAL A 123 -5.71 -15.95 -3.84
C VAL A 123 -5.39 -15.21 -2.54
N ALA A 124 -4.12 -15.22 -2.11
CA ALA A 124 -3.69 -14.54 -0.90
C ALA A 124 -4.01 -13.04 -0.91
N ARG A 125 -4.05 -12.40 -2.08
CA ARG A 125 -4.39 -10.99 -2.24
C ARG A 125 -5.83 -10.66 -1.84
N PHE A 126 -6.74 -11.63 -1.97
CA PHE A 126 -8.16 -11.45 -1.62
C PHE A 126 -8.47 -11.82 -0.16
N VAL A 127 -7.48 -12.35 0.58
CA VAL A 127 -7.66 -12.71 1.98
C VAL A 127 -7.12 -11.60 2.88
N PRO A 128 -8.00 -10.92 3.65
CA PRO A 128 -7.56 -9.89 4.59
C PRO A 128 -6.49 -10.40 5.55
N GLY A 129 -5.43 -9.61 5.75
CA GLY A 129 -4.28 -9.98 6.60
C GLY A 129 -3.21 -10.84 5.92
N LEU A 130 -3.55 -11.70 4.95
CA LEU A 130 -2.53 -12.44 4.19
C LEU A 130 -1.88 -11.57 3.12
N ARG A 131 -2.58 -10.62 2.58
CA ARG A 131 -2.15 -9.84 1.43
C ARG A 131 -0.87 -9.04 1.70
N PHE A 132 -0.71 -8.34 2.85
CA PHE A 132 0.55 -7.61 3.13
C PHE A 132 1.72 -8.53 3.45
N THR A 133 1.45 -9.78 3.84
CA THR A 133 2.47 -10.78 4.15
C THR A 133 2.74 -11.71 2.98
N ALA A 134 1.90 -11.72 1.94
CA ALA A 134 1.99 -12.64 0.82
C ALA A 134 3.33 -12.53 0.07
N GLY A 135 3.78 -11.32 -0.23
CA GLY A 135 5.08 -11.06 -0.86
C GLY A 135 6.25 -11.55 0.01
N PRO A 136 6.44 -10.99 1.22
CA PRO A 136 7.49 -11.42 2.13
C PRO A 136 7.47 -12.92 2.43
N LEU A 137 6.29 -13.48 2.63
CA LEU A 137 6.11 -14.90 2.94
C LEU A 137 6.47 -15.80 1.75
N ALA A 138 6.00 -15.47 0.55
CA ALA A 138 6.34 -16.22 -0.67
C ALA A 138 7.85 -16.22 -0.91
N GLY A 139 8.52 -15.08 -0.72
CA GLY A 139 9.97 -14.95 -0.80
C GLY A 139 10.70 -15.81 0.24
N ALA A 140 10.29 -15.74 1.50
CA ALA A 140 10.88 -16.50 2.61
C ALA A 140 10.68 -18.02 2.46
N LEU A 141 9.54 -18.46 1.92
CA LEU A 141 9.22 -19.85 1.64
C LEU A 141 9.93 -20.40 0.37
N GLY A 142 10.62 -19.53 -0.38
CA GLY A 142 11.41 -19.91 -1.56
C GLY A 142 10.57 -20.18 -2.80
N LEU A 143 9.43 -19.53 -2.95
CA LEU A 143 8.68 -19.55 -4.21
C LEU A 143 9.54 -18.97 -5.34
N GLY A 144 9.48 -19.55 -6.54
CA GLY A 144 10.18 -19.02 -7.73
C GLY A 144 9.70 -17.61 -8.09
N ALA A 145 10.59 -16.78 -8.64
CA ALA A 145 10.26 -15.39 -8.98
C ALA A 145 9.18 -15.29 -10.07
N TRP A 146 9.22 -16.16 -11.10
CA TRP A 146 8.24 -16.15 -12.17
C TRP A 146 6.82 -16.54 -11.73
N PRO A 147 6.60 -17.66 -11.00
CA PRO A 147 5.28 -17.96 -10.44
C PRO A 147 4.76 -16.86 -9.50
N PHE A 148 5.66 -16.25 -8.72
CA PHE A 148 5.30 -15.12 -7.87
C PHE A 148 4.82 -13.92 -8.70
N LEU A 149 5.63 -13.50 -9.68
CA LEU A 149 5.31 -12.35 -10.53
C LEU A 149 3.99 -12.55 -11.30
N ALA A 150 3.78 -13.74 -11.88
CA ALA A 150 2.54 -14.05 -12.58
C ALA A 150 1.31 -13.95 -11.67
N GLY A 151 1.36 -14.55 -10.48
CA GLY A 151 0.27 -14.47 -9.50
C GLY A 151 0.04 -13.05 -8.98
N ASN A 152 1.12 -12.31 -8.78
CA ASN A 152 1.08 -10.92 -8.32
C ASN A 152 0.45 -9.99 -9.39
N VAL A 153 0.91 -10.05 -10.63
CA VAL A 153 0.38 -9.22 -11.72
C VAL A 153 -1.10 -9.53 -11.97
N LEU A 154 -1.46 -10.82 -12.08
CA LEU A 154 -2.86 -11.22 -12.25
C LEU A 154 -3.71 -10.80 -11.06
N GLY A 155 -3.22 -10.96 -9.84
CA GLY A 155 -3.90 -10.52 -8.63
C GLY A 155 -4.13 -9.01 -8.60
N ALA A 156 -3.09 -8.22 -8.93
CA ALA A 156 -3.19 -6.77 -9.00
C ALA A 156 -4.16 -6.31 -10.09
N ALA A 157 -4.11 -6.95 -11.27
CA ALA A 157 -4.98 -6.63 -12.41
C ALA A 157 -6.47 -6.90 -12.14
N VAL A 158 -6.80 -7.78 -11.18
CA VAL A 158 -8.18 -8.02 -10.77
C VAL A 158 -8.53 -7.19 -9.54
N TYR A 159 -7.66 -7.18 -8.53
CA TYR A 159 -7.95 -6.55 -7.24
C TYR A 159 -8.06 -5.03 -7.33
N VAL A 160 -7.08 -4.37 -7.98
CA VAL A 160 -7.06 -2.90 -8.07
C VAL A 160 -8.29 -2.35 -8.79
N PRO A 161 -8.67 -2.86 -9.99
CA PRO A 161 -9.92 -2.43 -10.62
C PRO A 161 -11.14 -2.69 -9.73
N THR A 162 -11.22 -3.84 -9.05
CA THR A 162 -12.34 -4.14 -8.16
C THR A 162 -12.50 -3.08 -7.07
N MET A 163 -11.41 -2.65 -6.42
CA MET A 163 -11.46 -1.61 -5.39
C MET A 163 -11.78 -0.23 -5.96
N VAL A 164 -11.17 0.12 -7.10
CA VAL A 164 -11.43 1.41 -7.77
C VAL A 164 -12.89 1.50 -8.25
N PHE A 165 -13.41 0.44 -8.86
CA PHE A 165 -14.82 0.42 -9.30
C PHE A 165 -15.80 0.36 -8.12
N ALA A 166 -15.44 -0.28 -7.00
CA ALA A 166 -16.24 -0.19 -5.78
C ALA A 166 -16.34 1.25 -5.29
N GLY A 167 -15.24 2.01 -5.27
CA GLY A 167 -15.22 3.43 -4.93
C GLY A 167 -16.01 4.30 -5.89
N TRP A 168 -15.87 4.04 -7.19
CA TRP A 168 -16.65 4.71 -8.23
C TRP A 168 -18.16 4.44 -8.09
N GLY A 169 -18.53 3.19 -7.84
CA GLY A 169 -19.91 2.78 -7.61
C GLY A 169 -20.53 3.38 -6.35
N LEU A 170 -19.74 3.51 -5.26
CA LEU A 170 -20.15 4.25 -4.06
C LEU A 170 -20.46 5.71 -4.40
N GLY A 171 -19.62 6.36 -5.21
CA GLY A 171 -19.87 7.72 -5.69
C GLY A 171 -21.17 7.82 -6.47
N TYR A 172 -21.43 6.89 -7.37
CA TYR A 172 -22.66 6.85 -8.18
C TYR A 172 -23.92 6.61 -7.33
N SER A 173 -23.84 5.71 -6.33
CA SER A 173 -25.00 5.35 -5.50
C SER A 173 -25.32 6.36 -4.40
N PHE A 174 -24.31 7.04 -3.88
CA PHE A 174 -24.42 7.89 -2.68
C PHE A 174 -23.92 9.33 -2.89
N GLY A 175 -23.58 9.72 -4.12
CA GLY A 175 -22.92 10.99 -4.42
C GLY A 175 -23.66 12.21 -3.92
N ASP A 176 -24.98 12.21 -3.93
CA ASP A 176 -25.82 13.29 -3.45
C ASP A 176 -25.90 13.38 -1.91
N TYR A 177 -25.56 12.30 -1.21
CA TYR A 177 -25.54 12.24 0.26
C TYR A 177 -24.17 12.51 0.87
N VAL A 178 -23.14 12.76 0.05
CA VAL A 178 -21.73 12.75 0.46
C VAL A 178 -21.20 14.12 0.89
N ASP A 179 -22.01 15.18 0.91
CA ASP A 179 -21.58 16.47 1.50
C ASP A 179 -21.11 16.38 2.99
N PRO A 180 -21.64 15.48 3.86
CA PRO A 180 -21.05 15.22 5.16
C PRO A 180 -19.69 14.52 5.11
N LEU A 181 -19.43 13.69 4.10
CA LEU A 181 -18.15 12.99 3.90
C LEU A 181 -17.01 13.92 3.46
N ARG A 182 -17.30 15.12 2.96
CA ARG A 182 -16.27 16.16 2.71
C ARG A 182 -15.45 16.46 3.96
N ARG A 183 -16.07 16.47 5.13
CA ARG A 183 -15.35 16.66 6.42
C ARG A 183 -14.51 15.46 6.79
N ILE A 184 -14.96 14.25 6.45
CA ILE A 184 -14.24 13.00 6.74
C ILE A 184 -13.07 12.84 5.77
N VAL A 185 -13.23 13.14 4.48
CA VAL A 185 -12.15 13.07 3.49
C VAL A 185 -11.04 14.07 3.77
N GLY A 186 -11.38 15.32 4.15
CA GLY A 186 -10.39 16.31 4.61
C GLY A 186 -9.60 15.84 5.85
N ASN A 187 -10.25 15.14 6.76
CA ASN A 187 -9.60 14.57 7.95
C ASN A 187 -8.75 13.32 7.61
N VAL A 188 -9.15 12.52 6.61
CA VAL A 188 -8.40 11.36 6.14
C VAL A 188 -7.12 11.76 5.43
N GLU A 189 -7.12 12.83 4.65
CA GLU A 189 -5.92 13.39 4.03
C GLU A 189 -4.88 13.78 5.10
N HIS A 190 -5.31 14.51 6.12
CA HIS A 190 -4.44 14.88 7.24
C HIS A 190 -4.02 13.67 8.08
N ALA A 191 -4.94 12.74 8.35
CA ALA A 191 -4.63 11.52 9.10
C ALA A 191 -3.65 10.60 8.36
N ALA A 192 -3.80 10.44 7.04
CA ALA A 192 -2.87 9.68 6.21
C ALA A 192 -1.47 10.32 6.18
N LEU A 193 -1.42 11.65 6.09
CA LEU A 193 -0.17 12.42 6.10
C LEU A 193 0.53 12.30 7.46
N TRP A 194 -0.21 12.45 8.56
CA TRP A 194 0.31 12.25 9.92
C TRP A 194 0.74 10.81 10.18
N PHE A 195 0.04 9.82 9.64
CA PHE A 195 0.42 8.41 9.75
C PHE A 195 1.73 8.12 9.02
N VAL A 196 1.91 8.66 7.81
CA VAL A 196 3.17 8.52 7.05
C VAL A 196 4.32 9.21 7.77
N VAL A 197 4.10 10.43 8.30
CA VAL A 197 5.10 11.16 9.08
C VAL A 197 5.46 10.41 10.37
N ALA A 198 4.48 9.89 11.10
CA ALA A 198 4.70 9.12 12.32
C ALA A 198 5.43 7.79 12.03
N ALA A 199 5.08 7.09 10.95
CA ALA A 199 5.77 5.87 10.54
C ALA A 199 7.23 6.15 10.13
N ALA A 200 7.47 7.23 9.38
CA ALA A 200 8.82 7.66 9.02
C ALA A 200 9.66 8.06 10.25
N ALA A 201 9.05 8.81 11.18
CA ALA A 201 9.70 9.19 12.43
C ALA A 201 10.01 7.98 13.33
N ALA A 202 9.09 7.00 13.41
CA ALA A 202 9.31 5.76 14.15
C ALA A 202 10.45 4.93 13.56
N LEU A 203 10.53 4.83 12.23
CA LEU A 203 11.62 4.13 11.53
C LEU A 203 12.97 4.82 11.74
N LEU A 204 13.01 6.14 11.67
CA LEU A 204 14.22 6.92 11.93
C LEU A 204 14.65 6.80 13.41
N GLY A 205 13.71 6.91 14.34
CA GLY A 205 13.97 6.73 15.77
C GLY A 205 14.49 5.33 16.09
N TRP A 206 13.90 4.30 15.49
CA TRP A 206 14.38 2.92 15.62
C TRP A 206 15.81 2.76 15.10
N ARG A 207 16.14 3.35 13.94
CA ARG A 207 17.52 3.32 13.41
C ARG A 207 18.51 4.03 14.30
N VAL A 208 18.16 5.19 14.85
CA VAL A 208 19.02 5.94 15.78
C VAL A 208 19.26 5.15 17.08
N ILE A 209 18.21 4.52 17.63
CA ILE A 209 18.32 3.69 18.84
C ILE A 209 19.20 2.46 18.58
N GLN A 210 19.07 1.82 17.43
CA GLN A 210 19.93 0.69 17.05
C GLN A 210 21.40 1.11 16.87
N ALA A 211 21.64 2.27 16.23
CA ALA A 211 22.99 2.81 16.08
C ALA A 211 23.62 3.20 17.43
N ALA A 212 22.83 3.69 18.37
CA ALA A 212 23.28 4.03 19.71
C ALA A 212 23.57 2.78 20.57
N ARG A 213 22.79 1.70 20.40
CA ARG A 213 23.01 0.43 21.11
C ARG A 213 24.21 -0.37 20.59
N GLY A 214 24.55 -0.23 19.30
CA GLY A 214 25.72 -0.88 18.70
C GLY A 214 27.07 -0.24 19.03
N ARG A 215 27.08 0.90 19.76
CA ARG A 215 28.30 1.63 20.16
C ARG A 215 28.67 1.47 21.64
N ARG A 216 28.06 0.53 22.35
CA ARG A 216 28.54 0.20 23.71
C ARG A 216 29.62 -0.89 23.60
N PRO A 217 30.88 -0.61 24.09
CA PRO A 217 31.98 -1.56 24.08
C PRO A 217 31.71 -2.75 25.00
#